data_445e164a44bc7dabbedade5d4da8fda0
#
_entry.id   445e164a44bc7dabbedade5d4da8fda0
#
_cell.length_a   1.000
_cell.length_b   1.000
_cell.length_c   1.000
_cell.angle_alpha   90.00
_cell.angle_beta   90.00
_cell.angle_gamma   90.00
#
_symmetry.space_group_name_H-M   'P 1'
#
loop_
_entity.id
_entity.type
_entity.pdbx_description
1 polymer ?
#
loop_
_entity_poly.entity_id
_entity_poly.type
_entity_poly.pdbx_seq_one_letter_code
_entity_poly.pdbx_strand_id
1 'polypeptide(L)'
;TEMTGEFLHVVLEDVADNLFNPDPYYQQGGDMVRTGGLGYRIDITKPQGERITEMTLLKTGEKIDVAKSYTVAGWASVNEGTEGPQIWDVVEDHIRKEGTISLKPNNSVEVIGA
;
A
#
# COMPACT_ATOMS: atom_id res chain seq x y z
N THR A 1 1.37 -5.69 11.66
CA THR A 1 2.24 -6.80 11.23
C THR A 1 3.54 -6.28 10.62
N GLU A 2 4.53 -7.15 10.51
CA GLU A 2 5.81 -6.82 9.86
C GLU A 2 5.82 -7.34 8.43
N MET A 3 6.24 -6.50 7.49
CA MET A 3 6.40 -6.85 6.07
C MET A 3 7.73 -6.33 5.55
N THR A 4 8.41 -7.12 4.71
CA THR A 4 9.60 -6.62 4.00
C THR A 4 9.23 -5.63 2.91
N GLY A 5 10.17 -4.75 2.53
CA GLY A 5 9.96 -3.84 1.42
C GLY A 5 9.70 -4.58 0.10
N GLU A 6 10.33 -5.73 -0.11
CA GLU A 6 10.05 -6.61 -1.25
C GLU A 6 8.59 -7.09 -1.25
N PHE A 7 8.10 -7.55 -0.10
CA PHE A 7 6.73 -8.03 0.01
C PHE A 7 5.71 -6.91 -0.19
N LEU A 8 5.98 -5.70 0.33
CA LEU A 8 5.15 -4.52 0.05
C LEU A 8 5.06 -4.22 -1.45
N HIS A 9 6.17 -4.32 -2.18
CA HIS A 9 6.18 -4.15 -3.63
C HIS A 9 5.32 -5.21 -4.32
N VAL A 10 5.49 -6.48 -3.96
CA VAL A 10 4.71 -7.60 -4.52
C VAL A 10 3.21 -7.39 -4.30
N VAL A 11 2.79 -7.01 -3.10
CA VAL A 11 1.37 -6.74 -2.78
C VAL A 11 0.80 -5.62 -3.64
N LEU A 12 1.53 -4.51 -3.80
CA LEU A 12 1.06 -3.39 -4.61
C LEU A 12 0.99 -3.75 -6.10
N GLU A 13 1.94 -4.52 -6.61
CA GLU A 13 1.94 -5.01 -7.99
C GLU A 13 0.78 -5.98 -8.27
N ASP A 14 0.49 -6.87 -7.33
CA ASP A 14 -0.63 -7.82 -7.44
C ASP A 14 -1.98 -7.10 -7.47
N VAL A 15 -2.17 -6.13 -6.57
CA VAL A 15 -3.39 -5.29 -6.57
C VAL A 15 -3.49 -4.46 -7.86
N ALA A 16 -2.37 -3.92 -8.35
CA ALA A 16 -2.35 -3.18 -9.61
C ALA A 16 -2.70 -4.08 -10.81
N ASP A 17 -2.26 -5.33 -10.80
CA ASP A 17 -2.56 -6.26 -11.89
C ASP A 17 -4.05 -6.62 -11.97
N ASN A 18 -4.76 -6.67 -10.84
CA ASN A 18 -6.21 -6.83 -10.81
C ASN A 18 -6.98 -5.71 -11.52
N LEU A 19 -6.34 -4.55 -11.72
CA LEU A 19 -6.95 -3.38 -12.39
C LEU A 19 -6.42 -3.18 -13.81
N PHE A 20 -5.13 -3.41 -14.03
CA PHE A 20 -4.41 -2.99 -15.23
C PHE A 20 -3.85 -4.16 -16.05
N ASN A 21 -4.28 -5.40 -15.76
CA ASN A 21 -3.92 -6.54 -16.60
C ASN A 21 -4.44 -6.32 -18.03
N PRO A 22 -3.61 -6.51 -19.07
CA PRO A 22 -4.04 -6.33 -20.46
C PRO A 22 -5.13 -7.32 -20.90
N ASP A 23 -5.24 -8.46 -20.23
CA ASP A 23 -6.31 -9.43 -20.44
C ASP A 23 -7.46 -9.16 -19.46
N PRO A 24 -8.66 -8.75 -19.97
CA PRO A 24 -9.81 -8.45 -19.11
C PRO A 24 -10.27 -9.63 -18.23
N TYR A 25 -9.95 -10.85 -18.63
CA TYR A 25 -10.29 -12.04 -17.84
C TYR A 25 -9.60 -12.05 -16.46
N TYR A 26 -8.39 -11.49 -16.38
CA TYR A 26 -7.62 -11.39 -15.14
C TYR A 26 -7.87 -10.11 -14.35
N GLN A 27 -8.64 -9.19 -14.90
CA GLN A 27 -9.05 -7.98 -14.18
C GLN A 27 -10.16 -8.34 -13.18
N GLN A 28 -9.79 -8.53 -11.92
CA GLN A 28 -10.74 -8.85 -10.86
C GLN A 28 -11.47 -7.61 -10.31
N GLY A 29 -11.09 -6.43 -10.78
CA GLY A 29 -11.70 -5.17 -10.36
C GLY A 29 -11.21 -4.70 -8.98
N GLY A 30 -11.91 -3.73 -8.45
CA GLY A 30 -11.59 -3.11 -7.16
C GLY A 30 -10.84 -1.79 -7.32
N ASP A 31 -10.28 -1.33 -6.22
CA ASP A 31 -9.49 -0.09 -6.12
C ASP A 31 -8.03 -0.41 -5.79
N MET A 32 -7.13 0.49 -6.18
CA MET A 32 -5.79 0.47 -5.61
C MET A 32 -5.84 0.68 -4.09
N VAL A 33 -4.91 0.06 -3.39
CA VAL A 33 -4.75 0.24 -1.94
C VAL A 33 -4.50 1.71 -1.63
N ARG A 34 -5.31 2.27 -0.74
CA ARG A 34 -5.05 3.60 -0.19
C ARG A 34 -3.98 3.51 0.88
N THR A 35 -2.85 4.16 0.62
CA THR A 35 -1.70 4.12 1.53
C THR A 35 -1.64 5.36 2.42
N GLY A 36 -1.35 5.14 3.70
CA GLY A 36 -1.00 6.20 4.62
C GLY A 36 0.46 6.03 5.08
N GLY A 37 1.32 6.97 4.84
CA GLY A 37 2.73 6.86 5.22
C GLY A 37 3.65 6.29 4.12
N LEU A 38 3.10 5.74 3.05
CA LEU A 38 3.82 5.25 1.88
C LEU A 38 3.44 6.07 0.64
N GLY A 39 4.43 6.57 -0.09
CA GLY A 39 4.28 7.14 -1.42
C GLY A 39 4.94 6.25 -2.46
N TYR A 40 4.43 6.25 -3.68
CA TYR A 40 5.01 5.52 -4.80
C TYR A 40 4.57 6.11 -6.14
N ARG A 41 5.25 5.71 -7.19
CA ARG A 41 4.88 5.99 -8.58
C ARG A 41 4.35 4.72 -9.21
N ILE A 42 3.24 4.80 -9.95
CA ILE A 42 2.65 3.69 -10.70
C ILE A 42 2.58 4.03 -12.19
N ASP A 43 3.19 3.20 -13.02
CA ASP A 43 3.06 3.25 -14.49
C ASP A 43 2.14 2.12 -14.94
N ILE A 44 0.89 2.48 -15.25
CA ILE A 44 -0.15 1.51 -15.62
C ILE A 44 0.06 0.89 -17.00
N THR A 45 0.99 1.40 -17.79
CA THR A 45 1.33 0.86 -19.12
C THR A 45 2.34 -0.28 -19.07
N LYS A 46 2.96 -0.50 -17.92
CA LYS A 46 3.96 -1.54 -17.71
C LYS A 46 3.35 -2.90 -17.37
N PRO A 47 4.08 -4.00 -17.59
CA PRO A 47 3.66 -5.31 -17.12
C PRO A 47 3.72 -5.40 -15.60
N GLN A 48 3.03 -6.40 -15.04
CA GLN A 48 3.10 -6.73 -13.62
C GLN A 48 4.57 -6.91 -13.17
N GLY A 49 4.90 -6.38 -12.02
CA GLY A 49 6.24 -6.37 -11.44
C GLY A 49 7.09 -5.15 -11.82
N GLU A 50 6.67 -4.34 -12.80
CA GLU A 50 7.37 -3.15 -13.26
C GLU A 50 6.54 -1.86 -13.15
N ARG A 51 5.31 -1.96 -12.62
CA ARG A 51 4.40 -0.81 -12.50
C ARG A 51 4.74 0.09 -11.33
N ILE A 52 5.08 -0.51 -10.17
CA ILE A 52 5.31 0.22 -8.93
C ILE A 52 6.79 0.55 -8.76
N THR A 53 7.09 1.84 -8.67
CA THR A 53 8.46 2.34 -8.52
C THR A 53 8.52 3.44 -7.47
N GLU A 54 9.73 3.81 -7.08
CA GLU A 54 10.01 4.95 -6.18
C GLU A 54 9.21 4.92 -4.86
N MET A 55 9.03 3.73 -4.28
CA MET A 55 8.39 3.60 -2.98
C MET A 55 9.19 4.35 -1.91
N THR A 56 8.54 5.25 -1.17
CA THR A 56 9.16 6.09 -0.15
C THR A 56 8.32 6.15 1.12
N LEU A 57 8.98 6.29 2.26
CA LEU A 57 8.33 6.64 3.51
C LEU A 57 8.02 8.14 3.52
N LEU A 58 6.75 8.50 3.63
CA LEU A 58 6.33 9.91 3.61
C LEU A 58 6.86 10.71 4.81
N LYS A 59 7.03 10.05 5.95
CA LYS A 59 7.51 10.68 7.19
C LYS A 59 8.96 11.14 7.08
N THR A 60 9.82 10.38 6.43
CA THR A 60 11.27 10.63 6.35
C THR A 60 11.75 10.99 4.96
N GLY A 61 10.98 10.68 3.91
CA GLY A 61 11.40 10.80 2.51
C GLY A 61 12.39 9.71 2.06
N GLU A 62 12.69 8.73 2.93
CA GLU A 62 13.60 7.64 2.60
C GLU A 62 12.95 6.65 1.65
N LYS A 63 13.73 6.12 0.71
CA LYS A 63 13.28 5.04 -0.15
C LYS A 63 13.07 3.77 0.66
N ILE A 64 12.05 3.00 0.29
CA ILE A 64 11.83 1.67 0.85
C ILE A 64 12.97 0.76 0.43
N ASP A 65 13.62 0.16 1.42
CA ASP A 65 14.65 -0.86 1.24
C ASP A 65 13.97 -2.23 1.16
N VAL A 66 14.15 -2.94 0.06
CA VAL A 66 13.54 -4.25 -0.18
C VAL A 66 13.86 -5.28 0.90
N ALA A 67 15.05 -5.19 1.50
CA ALA A 67 15.52 -6.12 2.51
C ALA A 67 15.10 -5.78 3.95
N LYS A 68 14.63 -4.56 4.20
CA LYS A 68 14.17 -4.14 5.54
C LYS A 68 12.74 -4.57 5.81
N SER A 69 12.45 -4.82 7.09
CA SER A 69 11.08 -4.96 7.60
C SER A 69 10.50 -3.62 8.01
N TYR A 70 9.22 -3.47 7.77
CA TYR A 70 8.42 -2.30 8.10
C TYR A 70 7.15 -2.74 8.84
N THR A 71 6.79 -2.00 9.87
CA THR A 71 5.50 -2.20 10.55
C THR A 71 4.38 -1.66 9.69
N VAL A 72 3.44 -2.50 9.33
CA VAL A 72 2.31 -2.20 8.45
C VAL A 72 1.01 -2.43 9.19
N ALA A 73 0.10 -1.49 9.10
CA ALA A 73 -1.27 -1.62 9.56
C ALA A 73 -2.23 -1.61 8.37
N GLY A 74 -3.18 -2.53 8.36
CA GLY A 74 -4.19 -2.64 7.32
C GLY A 74 -5.46 -3.29 7.87
N TRP A 75 -6.55 -3.23 7.11
CA TRP A 75 -7.84 -3.73 7.53
C TRP A 75 -8.19 -5.12 6.98
N ALA A 76 -7.35 -5.66 6.11
CA ALA A 76 -7.51 -7.00 5.54
C ALA A 76 -6.17 -7.74 5.53
N SER A 77 -6.22 -9.04 5.70
CA SER A 77 -5.05 -9.90 5.52
C SER A 77 -4.69 -9.97 4.03
N VAL A 78 -3.44 -9.67 3.71
CA VAL A 78 -2.91 -9.73 2.34
C VAL A 78 -2.24 -11.05 2.03
N ASN A 79 -2.02 -11.88 3.05
CA ASN A 79 -1.53 -13.26 2.93
C ASN A 79 -2.07 -14.12 4.07
N GLU A 80 -2.03 -15.42 3.89
CA GLU A 80 -2.32 -16.38 4.97
C GLU A 80 -1.31 -16.24 6.10
N GLY A 81 -1.78 -16.33 7.36
CA GLY A 81 -0.92 -16.25 8.55
C GLY A 81 -0.52 -14.83 8.96
N THR A 82 -1.06 -13.78 8.33
CA THR A 82 -0.90 -12.42 8.85
C THR A 82 -1.64 -12.30 10.18
N GLU A 83 -0.91 -12.02 11.25
CA GLU A 83 -1.43 -11.85 12.60
C GLU A 83 -1.22 -10.41 13.07
N GLY A 84 -2.14 -9.93 13.90
CA GLY A 84 -2.06 -8.62 14.52
C GLY A 84 -3.29 -8.31 15.36
N PRO A 85 -3.30 -7.21 16.11
CA PRO A 85 -4.50 -6.76 16.81
C PRO A 85 -5.62 -6.44 15.83
N GLN A 86 -6.85 -6.49 16.29
CA GLN A 86 -8.01 -6.18 15.48
C GLN A 86 -7.96 -4.70 15.07
N ILE A 87 -8.24 -4.41 13.79
CA ILE A 87 -8.12 -3.06 13.24
C ILE A 87 -8.97 -2.04 13.99
N TRP A 88 -10.18 -2.41 14.42
CA TRP A 88 -11.06 -1.51 15.16
C TRP A 88 -10.50 -1.13 16.53
N ASP A 89 -9.81 -2.03 17.22
CA ASP A 89 -9.15 -1.72 18.51
C ASP A 89 -8.01 -0.74 18.31
N VAL A 90 -7.18 -0.95 17.25
CA VAL A 90 -6.08 -0.06 16.88
C VAL A 90 -6.60 1.35 16.53
N VAL A 91 -7.68 1.42 15.75
CA VAL A 91 -8.28 2.70 15.33
C VAL A 91 -8.90 3.41 16.51
N GLU A 92 -9.64 2.70 17.36
CA GLU A 92 -10.27 3.28 18.56
C GLU A 92 -9.21 3.85 19.51
N ASP A 93 -8.16 3.09 19.79
CA ASP A 93 -7.05 3.55 20.64
C ASP A 93 -6.36 4.79 20.07
N HIS A 94 -6.16 4.81 18.77
CA HIS A 94 -5.56 5.98 18.09
C HIS A 94 -6.46 7.22 18.24
N ILE A 95 -7.77 7.09 17.97
CA ILE A 95 -8.72 8.19 18.10
C ILE A 95 -8.78 8.70 19.55
N ARG A 96 -8.77 7.81 20.53
CA ARG A 96 -8.75 8.19 21.95
C ARG A 96 -7.50 8.98 22.33
N LYS A 97 -6.34 8.60 21.80
CA LYS A 97 -5.06 9.29 22.05
C LYS A 97 -5.01 10.66 21.41
N GLU A 98 -5.46 10.78 20.18
CA GLU A 98 -5.41 12.05 19.41
C GLU A 98 -6.53 13.02 19.84
N GLY A 99 -7.65 12.52 20.35
CA GLY A 99 -8.84 13.30 20.71
C GLY A 99 -9.60 13.78 19.48
N THR A 100 -9.00 14.65 18.68
CA THR A 100 -9.55 15.12 17.41
C THR A 100 -8.64 14.76 16.26
N ILE A 101 -9.19 14.10 15.24
CA ILE A 101 -8.46 13.76 14.03
C ILE A 101 -8.76 14.80 12.94
N SER A 102 -7.71 15.36 12.35
CA SER A 102 -7.79 16.25 11.20
C SER A 102 -6.77 15.81 10.17
N LEU A 103 -7.26 15.28 9.06
CA LEU A 103 -6.43 14.77 7.97
C LEU A 103 -6.50 15.70 6.76
N LYS A 104 -5.37 15.81 6.05
CA LYS A 104 -5.30 16.47 4.75
C LYS A 104 -5.43 15.42 3.64
N PRO A 105 -5.88 15.80 2.42
CA PRO A 105 -5.84 14.91 1.26
C PRO A 105 -4.44 14.34 1.05
N ASN A 106 -4.39 13.04 0.76
CA ASN A 106 -3.14 12.33 0.49
C ASN A 106 -2.94 12.21 -1.03
N ASN A 107 -1.92 12.90 -1.56
CA ASN A 107 -1.53 12.87 -2.97
C ASN A 107 -0.14 12.21 -3.14
N SER A 108 0.13 11.15 -2.39
CA SER A 108 1.43 10.49 -2.34
C SER A 108 1.65 9.46 -3.45
N VAL A 109 0.64 9.22 -4.29
CA VAL A 109 0.74 8.30 -5.43
C VAL A 109 0.75 9.13 -6.72
N GLU A 110 1.78 8.93 -7.55
CA GLU A 110 1.89 9.50 -8.88
C GLU A 110 1.53 8.44 -9.93
N VAL A 111 0.56 8.75 -10.79
CA VAL A 111 0.10 7.84 -11.85
C VAL A 111 0.68 8.28 -13.20
N ILE A 112 1.29 7.34 -13.92
CA ILE A 112 1.84 7.53 -15.26
C ILE A 112 1.02 6.67 -16.23
N GLY A 113 0.73 7.23 -17.40
CA GLY A 113 0.01 6.52 -18.47
C GLY A 113 -1.52 6.58 -18.38
N ALA A 114 -2.03 7.42 -17.46
CA ALA A 114 -3.46 7.65 -17.35
C ALA A 114 -3.93 8.79 -18.28
#